data_ae17b3405dd98d70e6361c79f43f45fb
#
_entry.id   ae17b3405dd98d70e6361c79f43f45fb
#
_cell.length_a   1.000
_cell.length_b   1.000
_cell.length_c   1.000
_cell.angle_alpha   90.00
_cell.angle_beta   90.00
_cell.angle_gamma   90.00
#
_symmetry.space_group_name_H-M   'P 1'
#
loop_
_entity.id
_entity.type
_entity.pdbx_description
1 polymer ?
#
loop_
_entity_poly.entity_id
_entity_poly.type
_entity_poly.pdbx_seq_one_letter_code
_entity_poly.pdbx_strand_id
1 'polypeptide(L)'
;VAAPKYVICNADESEPGTFKDRQILAEQPHLVLEGMLLGMLAVGAEEGWVFIRHEYGPEEAVIRREIEALRAAGLAGANAGGSGRRLSVEVFTSPGGYILGEESALIECMEGHRGEPRNKPPFPGTYGLWGKPTLMNSVETFAHVPVIASRGAGWWKQQGIGDHSGLKFFAVSGHVERPGVYCVPMGTTARQLLELAGGVAGGRPLGAIQPGGASSNFLGPGQLDVPLDFADLAKAGSMLGSGAMVVMAEGTDLLAAATNVLRFFRDESCGKCVPCRVGSSKAHRILTGLLADGGGPGDVGEQVTELATVLRRTSICGLGQVALGPVMSVTRLAGNGNGAGGARESKRSRDGA
;
A
#
# COMPACT_ATOMS: atom_id res chain seq x y z
N VAL A 1 -14.86 8.40 34.83
CA VAL A 1 -15.30 7.60 33.68
C VAL A 1 -14.16 7.61 32.68
N ALA A 2 -13.67 6.45 32.28
CA ALA A 2 -12.66 6.36 31.23
C ALA A 2 -13.22 7.01 29.94
N ALA A 3 -12.39 7.75 29.22
CA ALA A 3 -12.79 8.34 27.94
C ALA A 3 -13.17 7.24 26.95
N PRO A 4 -14.19 7.41 26.10
CA PRO A 4 -14.51 6.45 25.06
C PRO A 4 -13.26 6.23 24.18
N LYS A 5 -13.12 5.00 23.67
CA LYS A 5 -12.07 4.60 22.72
C LYS A 5 -12.72 3.99 21.50
N TYR A 6 -12.07 4.13 20.36
CA TYR A 6 -12.58 3.64 19.09
C TYR A 6 -11.61 2.65 18.46
N VAL A 7 -12.17 1.73 17.66
CA VAL A 7 -11.39 0.84 16.78
C VAL A 7 -11.83 1.06 15.35
N ILE A 8 -10.88 1.24 14.44
CA ILE A 8 -11.17 1.42 13.01
C ILE A 8 -10.40 0.37 12.21
N CYS A 9 -11.13 -0.39 11.41
CA CYS A 9 -10.56 -1.18 10.34
C CYS A 9 -10.45 -0.28 9.10
N ASN A 10 -9.22 0.04 8.70
CA ASN A 10 -8.95 0.77 7.47
C ASN A 10 -9.03 -0.19 6.28
N ALA A 11 -10.17 -0.16 5.58
CA ALA A 11 -10.46 -0.90 4.37
C ALA A 11 -10.49 0.02 3.12
N ASP A 12 -9.77 1.16 3.18
CA ASP A 12 -9.50 2.00 2.02
C ASP A 12 -8.25 1.51 1.29
N GLU A 13 -8.40 0.42 0.53
CA GLU A 13 -7.34 -0.17 -0.27
C GLU A 13 -7.31 0.49 -1.64
N SER A 14 -6.63 1.62 -1.75
CA SER A 14 -6.63 2.46 -2.97
C SER A 14 -5.27 2.54 -3.65
N GLU A 15 -4.25 1.83 -3.15
CA GLU A 15 -2.91 1.76 -3.74
C GLU A 15 -2.95 0.99 -5.07
N PRO A 16 -2.50 1.56 -6.21
CA PRO A 16 -2.47 0.84 -7.48
C PRO A 16 -1.64 -0.45 -7.40
N GLY A 17 -2.22 -1.53 -7.87
CA GLY A 17 -1.65 -2.88 -7.80
C GLY A 17 -2.03 -3.66 -6.55
N THR A 18 -2.70 -3.05 -5.56
CA THR A 18 -3.13 -3.69 -4.32
C THR A 18 -4.61 -4.09 -4.39
N PHE A 19 -4.90 -5.36 -4.08
CA PHE A 19 -6.27 -5.91 -4.06
C PHE A 19 -6.42 -7.09 -3.08
N LYS A 20 -5.50 -7.23 -2.12
CA LYS A 20 -5.50 -8.29 -1.12
C LYS A 20 -6.60 -8.13 -0.07
N ASP A 21 -6.83 -6.89 0.39
CA ASP A 21 -7.85 -6.61 1.41
C ASP A 21 -9.26 -6.82 0.83
N ARG A 22 -9.47 -6.47 -0.43
CA ARG A 22 -10.68 -6.79 -1.17
C ARG A 22 -10.99 -8.28 -1.14
N GLN A 23 -10.00 -9.13 -1.43
CA GLN A 23 -10.20 -10.58 -1.42
C GLN A 23 -10.46 -11.11 -0.01
N ILE A 24 -9.72 -10.62 1.01
CA ILE A 24 -9.95 -11.00 2.41
C ILE A 24 -11.37 -10.63 2.86
N LEU A 25 -11.84 -9.43 2.52
CA LEU A 25 -13.20 -8.99 2.85
C LEU A 25 -14.28 -9.84 2.17
N ALA A 26 -14.06 -10.28 0.94
CA ALA A 26 -14.98 -11.11 0.19
C ALA A 26 -15.04 -12.56 0.71
N GLU A 27 -13.88 -13.14 1.04
CA GLU A 27 -13.75 -14.58 1.32
C GLU A 27 -13.65 -14.93 2.82
N GLN A 28 -13.13 -14.01 3.65
CA GLN A 28 -12.83 -14.22 5.07
C GLN A 28 -13.33 -13.05 5.95
N PRO A 29 -14.54 -12.50 5.73
CA PRO A 29 -15.05 -11.34 6.46
C PRO A 29 -15.14 -11.57 7.98
N HIS A 30 -15.46 -12.81 8.39
CA HIS A 30 -15.56 -13.20 9.79
C HIS A 30 -14.22 -13.05 10.53
N LEU A 31 -13.07 -13.38 9.90
CA LEU A 31 -11.77 -13.21 10.55
C LEU A 31 -11.46 -11.72 10.79
N VAL A 32 -11.83 -10.85 9.87
CA VAL A 32 -11.64 -9.41 10.02
C VAL A 32 -12.46 -8.86 11.19
N LEU A 33 -13.75 -9.22 11.24
CA LEU A 33 -14.66 -8.73 12.29
C LEU A 33 -14.33 -9.35 13.66
N GLU A 34 -13.99 -10.64 13.72
CA GLU A 34 -13.51 -11.27 14.95
C GLU A 34 -12.24 -10.58 15.46
N GLY A 35 -11.28 -10.31 14.57
CA GLY A 35 -10.06 -9.57 14.92
C GLY A 35 -10.34 -8.17 15.43
N MET A 36 -11.33 -7.48 14.86
CA MET A 36 -11.78 -6.18 15.37
C MET A 36 -12.38 -6.30 16.77
N LEU A 37 -13.27 -7.27 17.00
CA LEU A 37 -13.89 -7.50 18.32
C LEU A 37 -12.83 -7.83 19.38
N LEU A 38 -11.84 -8.66 19.05
CA LEU A 38 -10.70 -8.95 19.91
C LEU A 38 -9.85 -7.69 20.20
N GLY A 39 -9.61 -6.86 19.18
CA GLY A 39 -8.94 -5.58 19.33
C GLY A 39 -9.72 -4.62 20.24
N MET A 40 -11.05 -4.54 20.08
CA MET A 40 -11.94 -3.75 20.94
C MET A 40 -11.87 -4.21 22.39
N LEU A 41 -11.91 -5.51 22.63
CA LEU A 41 -11.78 -6.09 23.97
C LEU A 41 -10.42 -5.74 24.58
N ALA A 42 -9.34 -5.87 23.82
CA ALA A 42 -7.98 -5.62 24.30
C ALA A 42 -7.74 -4.16 24.72
N VAL A 43 -8.26 -3.19 23.93
CA VAL A 43 -8.06 -1.76 24.24
C VAL A 43 -9.17 -1.16 25.10
N GLY A 44 -10.25 -1.90 25.33
CA GLY A 44 -11.42 -1.42 26.09
C GLY A 44 -12.30 -0.45 25.30
N ALA A 45 -12.41 -0.63 23.98
CA ALA A 45 -13.35 0.09 23.12
C ALA A 45 -14.72 -0.60 23.10
N GLU A 46 -15.78 0.20 22.94
CA GLU A 46 -17.15 -0.31 22.78
C GLU A 46 -17.70 -0.11 21.37
N GLU A 47 -17.03 0.73 20.58
CA GLU A 47 -17.43 1.08 19.22
C GLU A 47 -16.29 0.86 18.25
N GLY A 48 -16.59 0.18 17.14
CA GLY A 48 -15.68 -0.07 16.03
C GLY A 48 -16.31 0.28 14.68
N TRP A 49 -15.48 0.63 13.72
CA TRP A 49 -15.89 1.04 12.39
C TRP A 49 -15.08 0.31 11.33
N VAL A 50 -15.75 -0.22 10.30
CA VAL A 50 -15.09 -0.63 9.05
C VAL A 50 -15.20 0.55 8.10
N PHE A 51 -14.09 1.25 7.88
CA PHE A 51 -14.02 2.32 6.89
C PHE A 51 -13.66 1.71 5.54
N ILE A 52 -14.66 1.58 4.67
CA ILE A 52 -14.53 0.88 3.38
C ILE A 52 -14.73 1.84 2.21
N ARG A 53 -13.94 1.70 1.16
CA ARG A 53 -14.08 2.50 -0.05
C ARG A 53 -15.37 2.15 -0.79
N HIS A 54 -16.05 3.16 -1.35
CA HIS A 54 -17.34 2.98 -2.02
C HIS A 54 -17.27 2.06 -3.25
N GLU A 55 -16.10 1.90 -3.86
CA GLU A 55 -15.91 1.02 -5.01
C GLU A 55 -15.99 -0.46 -4.64
N TYR A 56 -15.91 -0.80 -3.35
CA TYR A 56 -16.02 -2.17 -2.82
C TYR A 56 -17.45 -2.50 -2.39
N GLY A 57 -18.45 -2.12 -3.19
CA GLY A 57 -19.86 -2.36 -2.89
C GLY A 57 -20.22 -3.82 -2.59
N PRO A 58 -19.75 -4.81 -3.38
CA PRO A 58 -19.97 -6.23 -3.08
C PRO A 58 -19.37 -6.65 -1.73
N GLU A 59 -18.16 -6.24 -1.43
CA GLU A 59 -17.43 -6.53 -0.19
C GLU A 59 -18.10 -5.84 1.02
N GLU A 60 -18.59 -4.61 0.84
CA GLU A 60 -19.36 -3.91 1.86
C GLU A 60 -20.65 -4.68 2.20
N ALA A 61 -21.36 -5.18 1.19
CA ALA A 61 -22.57 -5.97 1.40
C ALA A 61 -22.28 -7.29 2.16
N VAL A 62 -21.11 -7.90 1.91
CA VAL A 62 -20.66 -9.08 2.66
C VAL A 62 -20.40 -8.73 4.13
N ILE A 63 -19.64 -7.65 4.40
CA ILE A 63 -19.32 -7.20 5.76
C ILE A 63 -20.59 -6.84 6.53
N ARG A 64 -21.54 -6.14 5.93
CA ARG A 64 -22.81 -5.80 6.60
C ARG A 64 -23.60 -7.05 7.00
N ARG A 65 -23.69 -8.05 6.12
CA ARG A 65 -24.34 -9.34 6.47
C ARG A 65 -23.63 -10.06 7.61
N GLU A 66 -22.31 -10.05 7.60
CA GLU A 66 -21.51 -10.70 8.65
C GLU A 66 -21.67 -9.99 10.00
N ILE A 67 -21.76 -8.66 10.04
CA ILE A 67 -22.07 -7.88 11.25
C ILE A 67 -23.46 -8.28 11.80
N GLU A 68 -24.47 -8.41 10.95
CA GLU A 68 -25.79 -8.86 11.39
C GLU A 68 -25.76 -10.31 11.91
N ALA A 69 -24.99 -11.21 11.28
CA ALA A 69 -24.80 -12.55 11.76
C ALA A 69 -24.15 -12.59 13.16
N LEU A 70 -23.13 -11.77 13.40
CA LEU A 70 -22.50 -11.64 14.72
C LEU A 70 -23.47 -11.10 15.78
N ARG A 71 -24.33 -10.14 15.42
CA ARG A 71 -25.38 -9.61 16.30
C ARG A 71 -26.40 -10.70 16.64
N ALA A 72 -26.86 -11.43 15.64
CA ALA A 72 -27.81 -12.52 15.82
C ALA A 72 -27.26 -13.68 16.68
N ALA A 73 -25.95 -13.94 16.57
CA ALA A 73 -25.24 -14.93 17.38
C ALA A 73 -24.90 -14.42 18.81
N GLY A 74 -25.22 -13.17 19.13
CA GLY A 74 -24.89 -12.55 20.42
C GLY A 74 -23.38 -12.28 20.61
N LEU A 75 -22.57 -12.34 19.54
CA LEU A 75 -21.14 -12.07 19.59
C LEU A 75 -20.83 -10.58 19.49
N ALA A 76 -21.77 -9.77 19.01
CA ALA A 76 -21.75 -8.33 19.03
C ALA A 76 -23.05 -7.80 19.67
N GLY A 77 -23.05 -6.53 20.14
CA GLY A 77 -24.20 -5.91 20.80
C GLY A 77 -23.96 -5.57 22.27
N ALA A 78 -25.03 -5.42 23.05
CA ALA A 78 -24.98 -4.89 24.42
C ALA A 78 -24.23 -5.80 25.41
N ASN A 79 -24.22 -7.10 25.20
CA ASN A 79 -23.54 -8.11 26.04
C ASN A 79 -22.84 -9.12 25.15
N ALA A 80 -21.82 -8.65 24.43
CA ALA A 80 -21.13 -9.44 23.43
C ALA A 80 -20.49 -10.71 24.02
N GLY A 81 -20.88 -11.88 23.49
CA GLY A 81 -20.39 -13.18 23.94
C GLY A 81 -20.58 -13.48 25.43
N GLY A 82 -21.54 -12.83 26.10
CA GLY A 82 -21.73 -12.96 27.54
C GLY A 82 -20.69 -12.26 28.41
N SER A 83 -19.85 -11.41 27.82
CA SER A 83 -18.73 -10.72 28.49
C SER A 83 -19.16 -9.58 29.43
N GLY A 84 -20.42 -9.19 29.45
CA GLY A 84 -20.92 -7.98 30.13
C GLY A 84 -20.52 -6.69 29.45
N ARG A 85 -19.88 -6.75 28.27
CA ARG A 85 -19.39 -5.58 27.52
C ARG A 85 -20.21 -5.36 26.24
N ARG A 86 -20.43 -4.07 25.96
CA ARG A 86 -20.99 -3.66 24.67
C ARG A 86 -19.87 -3.68 23.63
N LEU A 87 -20.11 -4.33 22.50
CA LEU A 87 -19.24 -4.26 21.31
C LEU A 87 -20.15 -4.00 20.10
N SER A 88 -20.03 -2.81 19.51
CA SER A 88 -20.77 -2.42 18.30
C SER A 88 -19.83 -2.19 17.17
N VAL A 89 -20.05 -2.84 16.01
CA VAL A 89 -19.31 -2.59 14.78
C VAL A 89 -20.27 -2.03 13.75
N GLU A 90 -19.87 -0.93 13.10
CA GLU A 90 -20.61 -0.24 12.05
C GLU A 90 -19.75 -0.12 10.80
N VAL A 91 -20.38 0.12 9.63
CA VAL A 91 -19.67 0.38 8.38
C VAL A 91 -19.78 1.85 8.04
N PHE A 92 -18.63 2.47 7.74
CA PHE A 92 -18.54 3.80 7.17
C PHE A 92 -18.09 3.68 5.72
N THR A 93 -18.97 4.04 4.78
CA THR A 93 -18.64 4.04 3.35
C THR A 93 -17.88 5.31 3.00
N SER A 94 -16.63 5.16 2.56
CA SER A 94 -15.76 6.27 2.16
C SER A 94 -16.29 6.96 0.91
N PRO A 95 -16.24 8.29 0.82
CA PRO A 95 -16.59 9.01 -0.40
C PRO A 95 -15.58 8.79 -1.54
N GLY A 96 -14.45 8.14 -1.27
CA GLY A 96 -13.40 7.83 -2.22
C GLY A 96 -12.22 8.81 -2.18
N GLY A 97 -11.08 8.33 -2.72
CA GLY A 97 -9.81 9.03 -2.79
C GLY A 97 -8.71 8.30 -2.02
N TYR A 98 -7.58 8.10 -2.67
CA TYR A 98 -6.41 7.40 -2.11
C TYR A 98 -5.92 7.98 -0.78
N ILE A 99 -6.01 9.32 -0.62
CA ILE A 99 -5.57 9.97 0.61
C ILE A 99 -6.33 9.51 1.86
N LEU A 100 -7.56 8.98 1.70
CA LEU A 100 -8.37 8.50 2.82
C LEU A 100 -7.86 7.18 3.41
N GLY A 101 -6.89 6.52 2.75
CA GLY A 101 -6.11 5.43 3.35
C GLY A 101 -5.08 5.91 4.38
N GLU A 102 -4.75 7.21 4.42
CA GLU A 102 -3.91 7.78 5.47
C GLU A 102 -4.73 7.96 6.76
N GLU A 103 -4.21 7.43 7.88
CA GLU A 103 -4.97 7.27 9.13
C GLU A 103 -5.66 8.55 9.64
N SER A 104 -5.01 9.70 9.53
CA SER A 104 -5.56 10.95 10.03
C SER A 104 -6.49 11.62 9.02
N ALA A 105 -6.27 11.45 7.73
CA ALA A 105 -7.19 11.89 6.68
C ALA A 105 -8.51 11.09 6.72
N LEU A 106 -8.43 9.79 7.01
CA LEU A 106 -9.58 8.92 7.27
C LEU A 106 -10.40 9.45 8.45
N ILE A 107 -9.75 9.78 9.57
CA ILE A 107 -10.42 10.34 10.75
C ILE A 107 -11.10 11.69 10.42
N GLU A 108 -10.42 12.60 9.73
CA GLU A 108 -11.01 13.86 9.28
C GLU A 108 -12.28 13.63 8.44
N CYS A 109 -12.24 12.66 7.53
CA CYS A 109 -13.39 12.28 6.71
C CYS A 109 -14.56 11.77 7.58
N MET A 110 -14.29 10.90 8.57
CA MET A 110 -15.32 10.39 9.48
C MET A 110 -15.92 11.49 10.36
N GLU A 111 -15.17 12.52 10.67
CA GLU A 111 -15.63 13.70 11.42
C GLU A 111 -16.40 14.71 10.56
N GLY A 112 -16.59 14.42 9.25
CA GLY A 112 -17.31 15.30 8.32
C GLY A 112 -16.47 16.46 7.79
N HIS A 113 -15.16 16.40 7.97
CA HIS A 113 -14.22 17.38 7.45
C HIS A 113 -13.65 16.94 6.09
N ARG A 114 -12.89 17.84 5.47
CA ARG A 114 -12.11 17.49 4.29
C ARG A 114 -11.08 16.42 4.66
N GLY A 115 -11.03 15.32 3.87
CA GLY A 115 -10.08 14.23 4.05
C GLY A 115 -8.64 14.67 3.73
N GLU A 116 -7.95 15.21 4.72
CA GLU A 116 -6.57 15.65 4.61
C GLU A 116 -5.79 15.33 5.89
N PRO A 117 -4.50 14.95 5.78
CA PRO A 117 -3.72 14.51 6.92
C PRO A 117 -3.56 15.57 8.01
N ARG A 118 -3.57 15.13 9.27
CA ARG A 118 -3.18 15.92 10.43
C ARG A 118 -1.66 15.97 10.59
N ASN A 119 -1.16 17.02 11.25
CA ASN A 119 0.21 17.01 11.73
C ASN A 119 0.37 16.02 12.87
N LYS A 120 1.45 15.28 12.91
CA LYS A 120 1.80 14.32 13.96
C LYS A 120 3.10 14.77 14.64
N PRO A 121 3.22 14.72 15.98
CA PRO A 121 2.23 14.36 16.99
C PRO A 121 1.09 15.41 17.13
N PRO A 122 -0.08 15.07 17.72
CA PRO A 122 -0.44 13.79 18.33
C PRO A 122 -0.79 12.70 17.30
N PHE A 123 -0.60 11.44 17.72
CA PHE A 123 -0.98 10.26 16.94
C PHE A 123 -2.40 9.79 17.30
N PRO A 124 -3.13 9.08 16.42
CA PRO A 124 -4.49 8.62 16.68
C PRO A 124 -4.68 7.79 17.94
N GLY A 125 -3.68 7.03 18.35
CA GLY A 125 -3.69 6.29 19.62
C GLY A 125 -3.85 7.19 20.86
N THR A 126 -3.55 8.48 20.74
CA THR A 126 -3.71 9.48 21.80
C THR A 126 -4.87 10.43 21.49
N TYR A 127 -4.96 10.91 20.24
CA TYR A 127 -5.93 11.89 19.78
C TYR A 127 -6.42 11.54 18.37
N GLY A 128 -7.37 10.61 18.31
CA GLY A 128 -7.95 10.08 17.08
C GLY A 128 -9.37 10.60 16.83
N LEU A 129 -10.28 9.67 16.52
CA LEU A 129 -11.67 9.98 16.17
C LEU A 129 -12.37 10.74 17.31
N TRP A 130 -12.95 11.90 16.98
CA TRP A 130 -13.58 12.84 17.91
C TRP A 130 -12.69 13.20 19.11
N GLY A 131 -11.38 13.31 18.86
CA GLY A 131 -10.39 13.63 19.88
C GLY A 131 -10.17 12.53 20.92
N LYS A 132 -10.55 11.28 20.64
CA LYS A 132 -10.42 10.15 21.56
C LYS A 132 -9.38 9.16 21.09
N PRO A 133 -8.78 8.36 22.00
CA PRO A 133 -7.85 7.32 21.62
C PRO A 133 -8.47 6.33 20.62
N THR A 134 -7.81 6.13 19.50
CA THR A 134 -8.31 5.31 18.41
C THR A 134 -7.25 4.29 17.96
N LEU A 135 -7.58 3.00 18.04
CA LEU A 135 -6.81 1.93 17.42
C LEU A 135 -7.22 1.80 15.96
N MET A 136 -6.27 1.92 15.04
CA MET A 136 -6.52 1.72 13.62
C MET A 136 -5.56 0.67 13.06
N ASN A 137 -6.11 -0.28 12.30
CA ASN A 137 -5.33 -1.30 11.57
C ASN A 137 -5.98 -1.59 10.22
N SER A 138 -5.19 -2.20 9.31
CA SER A 138 -5.70 -2.68 8.02
C SER A 138 -6.55 -3.94 8.17
N VAL A 139 -7.29 -4.27 7.12
CA VAL A 139 -8.06 -5.52 6.99
C VAL A 139 -7.17 -6.73 7.25
N GLU A 140 -6.01 -6.80 6.60
CA GLU A 140 -5.05 -7.90 6.76
C GLU A 140 -4.62 -8.09 8.22
N THR A 141 -4.30 -7.00 8.92
CA THR A 141 -3.87 -7.07 10.32
C THR A 141 -4.98 -7.65 11.19
N PHE A 142 -6.23 -7.18 11.05
CA PHE A 142 -7.33 -7.74 11.82
C PHE A 142 -7.62 -9.20 11.46
N ALA A 143 -7.51 -9.60 10.18
CA ALA A 143 -7.72 -10.98 9.77
C ALA A 143 -6.71 -11.97 10.40
N HIS A 144 -5.52 -11.54 10.75
CA HIS A 144 -4.52 -12.36 11.43
C HIS A 144 -4.76 -12.51 12.94
N VAL A 145 -5.41 -11.55 13.58
CA VAL A 145 -5.58 -11.50 15.05
C VAL A 145 -6.25 -12.76 15.61
N PRO A 146 -7.36 -13.30 15.05
CA PRO A 146 -8.01 -14.49 15.60
C PRO A 146 -7.10 -15.73 15.61
N VAL A 147 -6.35 -15.91 14.53
CA VAL A 147 -5.43 -17.06 14.39
C VAL A 147 -4.29 -16.93 15.40
N ILE A 148 -3.75 -15.73 15.60
CA ILE A 148 -2.70 -15.45 16.59
C ILE A 148 -3.24 -15.67 17.99
N ALA A 149 -4.45 -15.19 18.29
CA ALA A 149 -5.08 -15.36 19.60
C ALA A 149 -5.32 -16.83 19.95
N SER A 150 -5.74 -17.63 18.97
CA SER A 150 -6.05 -19.06 19.17
C SER A 150 -4.80 -19.94 19.23
N ARG A 151 -3.75 -19.66 18.43
CA ARG A 151 -2.55 -20.49 18.32
C ARG A 151 -1.35 -19.97 19.12
N GLY A 152 -1.42 -18.73 19.58
CA GLY A 152 -0.40 -18.09 20.36
C GLY A 152 0.73 -17.42 19.55
N ALA A 153 1.41 -16.46 20.19
CA ALA A 153 2.49 -15.68 19.57
C ALA A 153 3.70 -16.55 19.16
N GLY A 154 3.98 -17.65 19.88
CA GLY A 154 5.04 -18.59 19.52
C GLY A 154 4.83 -19.25 18.19
N TRP A 155 3.58 -19.70 17.93
CA TRP A 155 3.21 -20.23 16.64
C TRP A 155 3.37 -19.20 15.53
N TRP A 156 2.89 -17.97 15.74
CA TRP A 156 3.00 -16.89 14.75
C TRP A 156 4.46 -16.60 14.37
N LYS A 157 5.36 -16.53 15.34
CA LYS A 157 6.79 -16.33 15.08
C LYS A 157 7.40 -17.42 14.20
N GLN A 158 6.91 -18.66 14.29
CA GLN A 158 7.39 -19.79 13.51
C GLN A 158 6.86 -19.81 12.06
N GLN A 159 5.92 -18.94 11.71
CA GLN A 159 5.38 -18.90 10.33
C GLN A 159 6.27 -18.13 9.35
N GLY A 160 7.24 -17.36 9.83
CA GLY A 160 8.21 -16.65 8.98
C GLY A 160 9.42 -17.49 8.60
N ILE A 161 10.26 -16.95 7.73
CA ILE A 161 11.52 -17.56 7.27
C ILE A 161 12.71 -16.85 7.92
N GLY A 162 13.65 -17.58 8.47
CA GLY A 162 14.82 -17.02 9.17
C GLY A 162 14.41 -16.23 10.40
N ASP A 163 14.85 -14.98 10.49
CA ASP A 163 14.54 -14.06 11.59
C ASP A 163 13.19 -13.32 11.42
N HIS A 164 12.48 -13.56 10.31
CA HIS A 164 11.17 -12.97 10.05
C HIS A 164 10.06 -13.73 10.77
N SER A 165 8.97 -13.06 11.08
CA SER A 165 7.85 -13.63 11.83
C SER A 165 6.53 -13.41 11.11
N GLY A 166 5.69 -14.44 11.08
CA GLY A 166 4.31 -14.35 10.61
C GLY A 166 4.14 -14.54 9.11
N LEU A 167 2.93 -14.25 8.67
CA LEU A 167 2.46 -14.38 7.29
C LEU A 167 2.13 -13.00 6.72
N LYS A 168 2.17 -12.89 5.41
CA LYS A 168 1.81 -11.68 4.67
C LYS A 168 1.05 -12.03 3.41
N PHE A 169 -0.02 -11.27 3.13
CA PHE A 169 -0.71 -11.33 1.85
C PHE A 169 -0.03 -10.40 0.84
N PHE A 170 0.20 -10.93 -0.35
CA PHE A 170 0.71 -10.17 -1.48
C PHE A 170 -0.28 -10.21 -2.64
N ALA A 171 -0.63 -9.05 -3.17
CA ALA A 171 -1.31 -8.94 -4.46
C ALA A 171 -0.24 -8.95 -5.56
N VAL A 172 -0.27 -9.92 -6.45
CA VAL A 172 0.69 -10.06 -7.56
C VAL A 172 -0.02 -9.79 -8.88
N SER A 173 0.52 -8.87 -9.67
CA SER A 173 -0.08 -8.43 -10.93
C SER A 173 0.96 -7.95 -11.96
N GLY A 174 0.50 -7.42 -13.08
CA GLY A 174 1.35 -7.00 -14.19
C GLY A 174 1.65 -8.14 -15.15
N HIS A 175 2.87 -8.22 -15.66
CA HIS A 175 3.29 -9.24 -16.60
C HIS A 175 3.68 -10.55 -15.88
N VAL A 176 2.73 -11.15 -15.19
CA VAL A 176 2.89 -12.39 -14.43
C VAL A 176 1.96 -13.47 -14.97
N GLU A 177 2.36 -14.73 -14.92
CA GLU A 177 1.58 -15.84 -15.49
C GLU A 177 0.29 -16.08 -14.73
N ARG A 178 0.33 -16.04 -13.40
CA ARG A 178 -0.84 -16.22 -12.52
C ARG A 178 -1.00 -15.03 -11.57
N PRO A 179 -1.67 -13.96 -12.01
CA PRO A 179 -2.02 -12.86 -11.11
C PRO A 179 -2.99 -13.33 -10.01
N GLY A 180 -2.87 -12.78 -8.82
CA GLY A 180 -3.72 -13.17 -7.69
C GLY A 180 -3.20 -12.70 -6.35
N VAL A 181 -3.84 -13.15 -5.27
CA VAL A 181 -3.42 -12.89 -3.90
C VAL A 181 -2.77 -14.15 -3.31
N TYR A 182 -1.59 -13.97 -2.74
CA TYR A 182 -0.76 -15.02 -2.18
C TYR A 182 -0.49 -14.74 -0.71
N CYS A 183 -0.82 -15.70 0.16
CA CYS A 183 -0.43 -15.65 1.57
C CYS A 183 0.84 -16.47 1.75
N VAL A 184 1.93 -15.81 2.09
CA VAL A 184 3.24 -16.43 2.21
C VAL A 184 3.93 -16.05 3.52
N PRO A 185 4.90 -16.86 4.01
CA PRO A 185 5.74 -16.49 5.14
C PRO A 185 6.44 -15.14 4.93
N MET A 186 6.50 -14.31 5.98
CA MET A 186 7.40 -13.15 5.97
C MET A 186 8.84 -13.62 5.78
N GLY A 187 9.60 -12.90 4.96
CA GLY A 187 10.95 -13.31 4.55
C GLY A 187 11.00 -14.14 3.25
N THR A 188 9.85 -14.50 2.67
CA THR A 188 9.77 -15.01 1.28
C THR A 188 10.44 -14.01 0.35
N THR A 189 11.35 -14.46 -0.53
CA THR A 189 12.01 -13.56 -1.47
C THR A 189 11.11 -13.16 -2.62
N ALA A 190 11.43 -12.04 -3.27
CA ALA A 190 10.69 -11.61 -4.46
C ALA A 190 10.75 -12.67 -5.58
N ARG A 191 11.87 -13.38 -5.70
CA ARG A 191 12.03 -14.52 -6.63
C ARG A 191 11.05 -15.64 -6.33
N GLN A 192 11.01 -16.10 -5.09
CA GLN A 192 10.12 -17.19 -4.67
C GLN A 192 8.64 -16.82 -4.88
N LEU A 193 8.25 -15.57 -4.58
CA LEU A 193 6.88 -15.12 -4.83
C LEU A 193 6.56 -15.07 -6.33
N LEU A 194 7.50 -14.61 -7.16
CA LEU A 194 7.35 -14.60 -8.62
C LEU A 194 7.23 -16.02 -9.18
N GLU A 195 8.03 -16.96 -8.70
CA GLU A 195 7.97 -18.38 -9.08
C GLU A 195 6.64 -19.02 -8.66
N LEU A 196 6.16 -18.75 -7.44
CA LEU A 196 4.83 -19.15 -6.99
C LEU A 196 3.74 -18.63 -7.93
N ALA A 197 3.89 -17.42 -8.44
CA ALA A 197 2.96 -16.81 -9.40
C ALA A 197 3.19 -17.29 -10.87
N GLY A 198 4.07 -18.27 -11.10
CA GLY A 198 4.31 -18.89 -12.42
C GLY A 198 5.37 -18.18 -13.26
N GLY A 199 6.07 -17.21 -12.71
CA GLY A 199 7.07 -16.44 -13.45
C GLY A 199 6.47 -15.31 -14.28
N VAL A 200 7.31 -14.73 -15.13
CA VAL A 200 6.89 -13.67 -16.07
C VAL A 200 6.07 -14.28 -17.20
N ALA A 201 4.93 -13.67 -17.52
CA ALA A 201 4.00 -14.15 -18.53
C ALA A 201 4.66 -14.41 -19.89
N GLY A 202 4.35 -15.57 -20.47
CA GLY A 202 4.93 -16.03 -21.74
C GLY A 202 6.43 -16.36 -21.67
N GLY A 203 6.98 -16.63 -20.49
CA GLY A 203 8.39 -16.96 -20.30
C GLY A 203 9.36 -15.83 -20.65
N ARG A 204 8.89 -14.59 -20.74
CA ARG A 204 9.73 -13.43 -21.06
C ARG A 204 10.73 -13.14 -19.93
N PRO A 205 11.88 -12.55 -20.24
CA PRO A 205 12.78 -12.04 -19.20
C PRO A 205 12.10 -10.98 -18.34
N LEU A 206 12.52 -10.87 -17.08
CA LEU A 206 12.07 -9.83 -16.17
C LEU A 206 12.78 -8.51 -16.48
N GLY A 207 12.04 -7.42 -16.56
CA GLY A 207 12.56 -6.06 -16.62
C GLY A 207 12.71 -5.43 -15.23
N ALA A 208 11.63 -5.43 -14.45
CA ALA A 208 11.62 -4.89 -13.10
C ALA A 208 10.41 -5.41 -12.29
N ILE A 209 10.43 -5.20 -10.97
CA ILE A 209 9.28 -5.33 -10.08
C ILE A 209 9.08 -4.05 -9.26
N GLN A 210 7.83 -3.77 -8.88
CA GLN A 210 7.50 -2.90 -7.74
C GLN A 210 6.97 -3.78 -6.62
N PRO A 211 7.69 -3.97 -5.49
CA PRO A 211 7.35 -5.00 -4.50
C PRO A 211 6.28 -4.57 -3.49
N GLY A 212 5.93 -3.29 -3.44
CA GLY A 212 5.04 -2.71 -2.42
C GLY A 212 3.93 -1.81 -2.98
N GLY A 213 3.55 -1.97 -4.25
CA GLY A 213 2.59 -1.12 -4.93
C GLY A 213 3.22 0.13 -5.53
N ALA A 214 2.38 1.05 -6.01
CA ALA A 214 2.80 2.26 -6.72
C ALA A 214 3.74 3.16 -5.90
N SER A 215 3.64 3.15 -4.58
CA SER A 215 4.52 3.92 -3.67
C SER A 215 5.93 3.34 -3.54
N SER A 216 6.15 2.09 -3.94
CA SER A 216 7.45 1.44 -3.84
C SER A 216 8.35 1.74 -5.05
N ASN A 217 9.66 1.72 -4.81
CA ASN A 217 10.65 1.88 -5.84
C ASN A 217 10.81 0.60 -6.68
N PHE A 218 11.16 0.75 -7.95
CA PHE A 218 11.48 -0.37 -8.83
C PHE A 218 12.76 -1.08 -8.40
N LEU A 219 12.73 -2.40 -8.44
CA LEU A 219 13.88 -3.29 -8.28
C LEU A 219 14.13 -4.03 -9.59
N GLY A 220 15.40 -4.14 -9.98
CA GLY A 220 15.81 -4.85 -11.19
C GLY A 220 15.98 -6.36 -10.99
N PRO A 221 16.25 -7.12 -12.06
CA PRO A 221 16.41 -8.59 -12.02
C PRO A 221 17.48 -9.08 -11.03
N GLY A 222 18.54 -8.30 -10.84
CA GLY A 222 19.63 -8.63 -9.89
C GLY A 222 19.25 -8.49 -8.41
N GLN A 223 18.05 -8.00 -8.09
CA GLN A 223 17.61 -7.75 -6.73
C GLN A 223 16.45 -8.67 -6.27
N LEU A 224 16.16 -9.75 -7.03
CA LEU A 224 15.04 -10.63 -6.75
C LEU A 224 15.21 -11.50 -5.48
N ASP A 225 16.43 -11.68 -5.02
CA ASP A 225 16.69 -12.49 -3.82
C ASP A 225 16.51 -11.71 -2.51
N VAL A 226 16.03 -10.46 -2.61
CA VAL A 226 15.68 -9.67 -1.43
C VAL A 226 14.46 -10.28 -0.72
N PRO A 227 14.52 -10.51 0.60
CA PRO A 227 13.37 -10.88 1.40
C PRO A 227 12.30 -9.78 1.34
N LEU A 228 11.06 -10.17 1.14
CA LEU A 228 9.90 -9.27 1.15
C LEU A 228 9.53 -8.94 2.60
N ASP A 229 10.29 -8.03 3.19
CA ASP A 229 10.20 -7.55 4.56
C ASP A 229 10.46 -6.04 4.61
N PHE A 230 10.04 -5.39 5.67
CA PHE A 230 10.17 -3.93 5.84
C PHE A 230 11.63 -3.46 5.82
N ALA A 231 12.50 -4.15 6.56
CA ALA A 231 13.90 -3.76 6.73
C ALA A 231 14.74 -4.08 5.49
N ASP A 232 14.54 -5.26 4.91
CA ASP A 232 15.35 -5.71 3.77
C ASP A 232 15.01 -4.98 2.48
N LEU A 233 13.73 -4.73 2.23
CA LEU A 233 13.31 -3.88 1.11
C LEU A 233 13.77 -2.44 1.27
N ALA A 234 13.78 -1.89 2.49
CA ALA A 234 14.33 -0.56 2.73
C ALA A 234 15.84 -0.50 2.45
N LYS A 235 16.61 -1.52 2.85
CA LYS A 235 18.05 -1.66 2.51
C LYS A 235 18.28 -1.78 0.99
N ALA A 236 17.38 -2.49 0.30
CA ALA A 236 17.41 -2.61 -1.17
C ALA A 236 16.98 -1.32 -1.89
N GLY A 237 16.61 -0.28 -1.16
CA GLY A 237 16.19 1.02 -1.72
C GLY A 237 14.74 1.06 -2.20
N SER A 238 13.89 0.14 -1.70
CA SER A 238 12.45 0.10 -1.96
C SER A 238 11.66 0.05 -0.65
N MET A 239 10.43 -0.46 -0.65
CA MET A 239 9.62 -0.66 0.54
C MET A 239 8.62 -1.80 0.34
N LEU A 240 8.19 -2.41 1.45
CA LEU A 240 7.13 -3.43 1.44
C LEU A 240 5.76 -2.82 1.09
N GLY A 241 5.52 -1.57 1.52
CA GLY A 241 4.29 -0.83 1.23
C GLY A 241 3.03 -1.62 1.57
N SER A 242 2.11 -1.69 0.62
CA SER A 242 0.85 -2.45 0.74
C SER A 242 1.00 -3.96 0.53
N GLY A 243 2.17 -4.45 0.12
CA GLY A 243 2.37 -5.84 -0.28
C GLY A 243 1.79 -6.15 -1.66
N ALA A 244 1.95 -5.24 -2.61
CA ALA A 244 1.53 -5.43 -4.00
C ALA A 244 2.75 -5.56 -4.90
N MET A 245 3.05 -6.74 -5.38
CA MET A 245 4.13 -6.96 -6.34
C MET A 245 3.63 -6.80 -7.78
N VAL A 246 4.04 -5.71 -8.43
CA VAL A 246 3.74 -5.47 -9.85
C VAL A 246 4.94 -5.88 -10.69
N VAL A 247 4.74 -6.85 -11.58
CA VAL A 247 5.79 -7.45 -12.42
C VAL A 247 5.82 -6.78 -13.79
N MET A 248 6.99 -6.39 -14.25
CA MET A 248 7.22 -5.78 -15.55
C MET A 248 8.23 -6.61 -16.35
N ALA A 249 7.83 -7.09 -17.52
CA ALA A 249 8.72 -7.83 -18.42
C ALA A 249 9.78 -6.90 -19.04
N GLU A 250 10.88 -7.50 -19.49
CA GLU A 250 11.89 -6.79 -20.29
C GLU A 250 11.27 -6.08 -21.49
N GLY A 251 11.78 -4.89 -21.83
CA GLY A 251 11.25 -4.02 -22.88
C GLY A 251 10.11 -3.11 -22.43
N THR A 252 9.64 -3.22 -21.19
CA THR A 252 8.70 -2.23 -20.63
C THR A 252 9.38 -0.86 -20.49
N ASP A 253 8.73 0.20 -20.97
CA ASP A 253 9.19 1.57 -20.72
C ASP A 253 8.97 1.93 -19.24
N LEU A 254 10.01 1.74 -18.43
CA LEU A 254 9.95 1.98 -17.00
C LEU A 254 9.81 3.45 -16.64
N LEU A 255 10.31 4.39 -17.50
CA LEU A 255 10.14 5.80 -17.25
C LEU A 255 8.69 6.25 -17.49
N ALA A 256 8.07 5.74 -18.55
CA ALA A 256 6.64 5.97 -18.79
C ALA A 256 5.79 5.37 -17.66
N ALA A 257 6.11 4.17 -17.18
CA ALA A 257 5.42 3.53 -16.05
C ALA A 257 5.56 4.38 -14.77
N ALA A 258 6.78 4.83 -14.43
CA ALA A 258 7.03 5.66 -13.27
C ALA A 258 6.35 7.04 -13.38
N THR A 259 6.30 7.61 -14.59
CA THR A 259 5.59 8.88 -14.86
C THR A 259 4.07 8.72 -14.69
N ASN A 260 3.51 7.57 -15.07
CA ASN A 260 2.11 7.24 -14.81
C ASN A 260 1.82 7.09 -13.32
N VAL A 261 2.71 6.47 -12.55
CA VAL A 261 2.63 6.43 -11.08
C VAL A 261 2.65 7.84 -10.48
N LEU A 262 3.53 8.72 -10.96
CA LEU A 262 3.57 10.11 -10.52
C LEU A 262 2.27 10.86 -10.86
N ARG A 263 1.66 10.57 -12.03
CA ARG A 263 0.35 11.11 -12.39
C ARG A 263 -0.71 10.73 -11.35
N PHE A 264 -0.74 9.47 -10.93
CA PHE A 264 -1.63 9.01 -9.88
C PHE A 264 -1.43 9.82 -8.58
N PHE A 265 -0.20 9.96 -8.08
CA PHE A 265 0.06 10.74 -6.86
C PHE A 265 -0.29 12.23 -6.99
N ARG A 266 -0.10 12.81 -8.18
CA ARG A 266 -0.54 14.18 -8.48
C ARG A 266 -2.06 14.31 -8.37
N ASP A 267 -2.79 13.39 -8.99
CA ASP A 267 -4.25 13.43 -9.08
C ASP A 267 -4.91 13.13 -7.73
N GLU A 268 -4.29 12.28 -6.91
CA GLU A 268 -4.73 11.89 -5.55
C GLU A 268 -4.22 12.83 -4.44
N SER A 269 -3.47 13.87 -4.79
CA SER A 269 -3.01 14.85 -3.81
C SER A 269 -4.17 15.61 -3.19
N CYS A 270 -4.30 15.59 -1.85
CA CYS A 270 -5.32 16.37 -1.15
C CYS A 270 -5.14 17.90 -1.30
N GLY A 271 -3.96 18.34 -1.77
CA GLY A 271 -3.64 19.75 -2.01
C GLY A 271 -3.24 20.55 -0.75
N LYS A 272 -3.23 19.95 0.44
CA LYS A 272 -2.90 20.65 1.69
C LYS A 272 -1.51 21.26 1.69
N CYS A 273 -0.48 20.48 1.43
CA CYS A 273 0.89 20.98 1.47
C CYS A 273 1.43 21.38 0.08
N VAL A 274 2.12 22.52 0.01
CA VAL A 274 2.64 23.08 -1.24
C VAL A 274 3.60 22.14 -1.97
N PRO A 275 4.57 21.48 -1.30
CA PRO A 275 5.52 20.62 -2.01
C PRO A 275 4.82 19.51 -2.77
N CYS A 276 3.84 18.83 -2.18
CA CYS A 276 3.07 17.80 -2.86
C CYS A 276 2.22 18.39 -4.00
N ARG A 277 1.37 19.39 -3.71
CA ARG A 277 0.44 19.99 -4.69
C ARG A 277 1.15 20.56 -5.92
N VAL A 278 2.18 21.35 -5.71
CA VAL A 278 2.89 22.05 -6.79
C VAL A 278 4.01 21.20 -7.36
N GLY A 279 4.77 20.52 -6.50
CA GLY A 279 5.94 19.74 -6.89
C GLY A 279 5.60 18.53 -7.74
N SER A 280 4.55 17.76 -7.38
CA SER A 280 4.11 16.61 -8.18
C SER A 280 3.62 17.06 -9.58
N SER A 281 2.86 18.15 -9.65
CA SER A 281 2.38 18.71 -10.92
C SER A 281 3.53 19.21 -11.80
N LYS A 282 4.51 19.90 -11.21
CA LYS A 282 5.70 20.38 -11.95
C LYS A 282 6.54 19.21 -12.45
N ALA A 283 6.84 18.24 -11.60
CA ALA A 283 7.62 17.07 -11.98
C ALA A 283 6.92 16.24 -13.09
N HIS A 284 5.62 16.01 -12.96
CA HIS A 284 4.86 15.30 -13.99
C HIS A 284 4.92 16.01 -15.35
N ARG A 285 4.78 17.35 -15.39
CA ARG A 285 4.88 18.11 -16.63
C ARG A 285 6.26 17.99 -17.27
N ILE A 286 7.33 18.06 -16.47
CA ILE A 286 8.72 17.91 -16.97
C ILE A 286 8.91 16.53 -17.58
N LEU A 287 8.48 15.46 -16.87
CA LEU A 287 8.65 14.08 -17.33
C LEU A 287 7.79 13.77 -18.55
N THR A 288 6.57 14.31 -18.62
CA THR A 288 5.73 14.17 -19.81
C THR A 288 6.35 14.83 -21.04
N GLY A 289 6.95 16.01 -20.88
CA GLY A 289 7.71 16.67 -21.94
C GLY A 289 8.93 15.83 -22.38
N LEU A 290 9.71 15.35 -21.42
CA LEU A 290 10.85 14.49 -21.69
C LEU A 290 10.48 13.24 -22.50
N LEU A 291 9.40 12.55 -22.12
CA LEU A 291 8.88 11.38 -22.84
C LEU A 291 8.40 11.74 -24.26
N ALA A 292 7.73 12.88 -24.42
CA ALA A 292 7.27 13.35 -25.74
C ALA A 292 8.44 13.66 -26.70
N ASP A 293 9.56 14.11 -26.16
CA ASP A 293 10.80 14.38 -26.92
C ASP A 293 11.64 13.11 -27.13
N GLY A 294 11.14 11.93 -26.75
CA GLY A 294 11.84 10.65 -26.89
C GLY A 294 12.96 10.43 -25.88
N GLY A 295 13.01 11.21 -24.81
CA GLY A 295 13.99 11.06 -23.73
C GLY A 295 13.75 9.83 -22.86
N GLY A 296 14.82 9.36 -22.22
CA GLY A 296 14.83 8.17 -21.38
C GLY A 296 15.21 8.46 -19.93
N PRO A 297 15.36 7.39 -19.11
CA PRO A 297 15.71 7.53 -17.69
C PRO A 297 17.02 8.29 -17.43
N GLY A 298 17.99 8.22 -18.34
CA GLY A 298 19.27 8.94 -18.24
C GLY A 298 19.16 10.44 -18.45
N ASP A 299 18.06 10.91 -19.03
CA ASP A 299 17.82 12.31 -19.35
C ASP A 299 17.01 13.04 -18.28
N VAL A 300 16.66 12.35 -17.19
CA VAL A 300 15.97 12.94 -16.04
C VAL A 300 16.90 13.94 -15.36
N GLY A 301 16.62 15.23 -15.56
CA GLY A 301 17.49 16.31 -15.14
C GLY A 301 17.48 16.59 -13.63
N GLU A 302 18.42 17.46 -13.22
CA GLU A 302 18.64 17.87 -11.83
C GLU A 302 17.37 18.43 -11.18
N GLN A 303 16.57 19.19 -11.92
CA GLN A 303 15.33 19.79 -11.41
C GLN A 303 14.34 18.75 -10.86
N VAL A 304 14.22 17.58 -11.50
CA VAL A 304 13.35 16.49 -10.99
C VAL A 304 13.95 15.87 -9.73
N THR A 305 15.28 15.76 -9.67
CA THR A 305 16.02 15.26 -8.50
C THR A 305 15.87 16.17 -7.29
N GLU A 306 15.95 17.48 -7.51
CA GLU A 306 15.68 18.48 -6.46
C GLU A 306 14.23 18.41 -5.97
N LEU A 307 13.26 18.34 -6.89
CA LEU A 307 11.85 18.18 -6.55
C LEU A 307 11.61 16.89 -5.73
N ALA A 308 12.25 15.78 -6.09
CA ALA A 308 12.15 14.53 -5.33
C ALA A 308 12.66 14.71 -3.90
N THR A 309 13.75 15.44 -3.72
CA THR A 309 14.31 15.74 -2.39
C THR A 309 13.37 16.64 -1.58
N VAL A 310 12.82 17.69 -2.20
CA VAL A 310 11.87 18.60 -1.56
C VAL A 310 10.61 17.87 -1.14
N LEU A 311 9.95 17.12 -2.05
CA LEU A 311 8.74 16.38 -1.74
C LEU A 311 8.97 15.41 -0.59
N ARG A 312 10.04 14.62 -0.62
CA ARG A 312 10.36 13.65 0.40
C ARG A 312 10.55 14.26 1.79
N ARG A 313 11.18 15.44 1.88
CA ARG A 313 11.55 16.06 3.15
C ARG A 313 10.50 16.98 3.74
N THR A 314 9.58 17.51 2.92
CA THR A 314 8.71 18.61 3.33
C THR A 314 7.22 18.34 3.10
N SER A 315 6.85 17.19 2.49
CA SER A 315 5.45 16.79 2.42
C SER A 315 4.97 16.27 3.77
N ILE A 316 3.72 16.60 4.14
CA ILE A 316 3.15 16.28 5.45
C ILE A 316 2.87 14.77 5.63
N CYS A 317 2.60 14.04 4.55
CA CYS A 317 2.27 12.61 4.58
C CYS A 317 3.03 11.80 3.53
N GLY A 318 2.90 10.47 3.64
CA GLY A 318 3.55 9.50 2.76
C GLY A 318 3.30 9.75 1.28
N LEU A 319 2.08 10.16 0.87
CA LEU A 319 1.74 10.38 -0.53
C LEU A 319 2.77 11.29 -1.22
N GLY A 320 2.99 12.48 -0.69
CA GLY A 320 3.94 13.42 -1.29
C GLY A 320 5.40 12.97 -1.09
N GLN A 321 5.72 12.31 0.02
CA GLN A 321 7.07 11.86 0.33
C GLN A 321 7.58 10.80 -0.64
N VAL A 322 6.70 9.92 -1.15
CA VAL A 322 7.06 8.80 -2.05
C VAL A 322 6.85 9.12 -3.53
N ALA A 323 6.10 10.17 -3.87
CA ALA A 323 5.59 10.42 -5.22
C ALA A 323 6.64 10.35 -6.34
N LEU A 324 7.87 10.78 -6.10
CA LEU A 324 8.97 10.73 -7.07
C LEU A 324 9.95 9.58 -6.84
N GLY A 325 9.75 8.77 -5.81
CA GLY A 325 10.58 7.60 -5.53
C GLY A 325 10.69 6.64 -6.71
N PRO A 326 9.59 6.20 -7.34
CA PRO A 326 9.59 5.33 -8.52
C PRO A 326 10.43 5.91 -9.69
N VAL A 327 10.28 7.20 -10.01
CA VAL A 327 11.06 7.87 -11.06
C VAL A 327 12.55 7.81 -10.73
N MET A 328 12.94 8.17 -9.50
CA MET A 328 14.34 8.15 -9.08
C MET A 328 14.92 6.73 -9.03
N SER A 329 14.11 5.71 -8.84
CA SER A 329 14.58 4.31 -8.90
C SER A 329 14.86 3.86 -10.34
N VAL A 330 14.04 4.26 -11.29
CA VAL A 330 14.25 3.96 -12.72
C VAL A 330 15.53 4.61 -13.25
N THR A 331 15.83 5.85 -12.85
CA THR A 331 17.09 6.50 -13.23
C THR A 331 18.32 5.75 -12.70
N ARG A 332 18.24 5.22 -11.46
CA ARG A 332 19.32 4.41 -10.89
C ARG A 332 19.50 3.07 -11.61
N LEU A 333 18.40 2.40 -11.95
CA LEU A 333 18.45 1.15 -12.70
C LEU A 333 19.11 1.33 -14.06
N ALA A 334 18.80 2.40 -14.78
CA ALA A 334 19.43 2.74 -16.05
C ALA A 334 20.93 3.04 -15.91
N GLY A 335 21.34 3.77 -14.86
CA GLY A 335 22.75 4.07 -14.58
C GLY A 335 23.57 2.81 -14.26
N ASN A 336 23.00 1.85 -13.55
CA ASN A 336 23.67 0.57 -13.23
C ASN A 336 23.73 -0.39 -14.42
N GLY A 337 22.82 -0.25 -15.40
CA GLY A 337 22.78 -1.07 -16.62
C GLY A 337 23.81 -0.66 -17.70
N ASN A 338 24.32 0.57 -17.67
CA ASN A 338 25.31 1.06 -18.65
C ASN A 338 26.73 0.48 -18.45
N GLY A 339 26.91 -0.43 -17.47
CA GLY A 339 28.14 -1.21 -17.30
C GLY A 339 28.20 -2.53 -18.09
N ALA A 340 27.13 -2.94 -18.76
CA ALA A 340 27.08 -4.18 -19.54
C ALA A 340 26.32 -3.97 -20.86
N GLY A 341 27.06 -3.57 -21.89
CA GLY A 341 26.75 -3.83 -23.29
C GLY A 341 25.73 -2.94 -24.00
N GLY A 342 26.18 -2.19 -24.99
CA GLY A 342 25.36 -1.72 -26.09
C GLY A 342 25.51 -0.24 -26.44
N ALA A 343 26.57 0.10 -27.13
CA ALA A 343 26.64 1.36 -27.87
C ALA A 343 25.46 1.45 -28.86
N ARG A 344 24.52 2.35 -28.60
CA ARG A 344 23.54 2.75 -29.62
C ARG A 344 24.29 3.58 -30.66
N GLU A 345 24.48 3.01 -31.86
CA GLU A 345 24.94 3.76 -33.05
C GLU A 345 23.95 4.91 -33.30
N SER A 346 24.47 6.13 -33.17
CA SER A 346 23.76 7.33 -33.61
C SER A 346 23.71 7.32 -35.15
N LYS A 347 22.59 6.96 -35.74
CA LYS A 347 22.28 7.29 -37.14
C LYS A 347 22.07 8.80 -37.25
N ARG A 348 23.15 9.52 -37.36
CA ARG A 348 23.11 10.83 -38.04
C ARG A 348 23.11 10.57 -39.53
N SER A 349 21.95 10.67 -40.17
CA SER A 349 21.87 10.82 -41.61
C SER A 349 22.59 12.08 -42.02
N ARG A 350 23.69 11.93 -42.70
CA ARG A 350 24.24 12.97 -43.53
C ARG A 350 23.44 12.94 -44.84
N ASP A 351 22.55 13.88 -45.03
CA ASP A 351 22.13 14.29 -46.35
C ASP A 351 22.57 15.75 -46.51
N GLY A 352 23.60 15.89 -47.30
CA GLY A 352 24.10 17.13 -47.85
C GLY A 352 24.56 16.85 -49.26
N ALA A 353 23.78 17.32 -50.22
CA ALA A 353 24.23 17.88 -51.48
C ALA A 353 22.98 18.36 -52.26
#